data_f19dc324de34a65e711046ec413d661a
#
_entry.id   f19dc324de34a65e711046ec413d661a
#
_cell.length_a   1.000
_cell.length_b   1.000
_cell.length_c   1.000
_cell.angle_alpha   90.00
_cell.angle_beta   90.00
_cell.angle_gamma   90.00
#
_symmetry.space_group_name_H-M   'P 1'
#
loop_
_entity.id
_entity.type
_entity.pdbx_description
1 polymer ?
#
loop_
_entity_poly.entity_id
_entity_poly.type
_entity_poly.pdbx_seq_one_letter_code
_entity_poly.pdbx_strand_id
1 'polypeptide(L)'
;MADSALVLGPGGPAGTAWLAGLAAGLRREGVDLGAAGLIVATSAGAIVGAILASGGDLGRLAALPPPADPGGRVRTDPDRLAEVFATLGDPGLERAEALRRAGRLAVTASTGTQEAAIARMRFLVGAAEWPDRPLLIPSVDAETGEAVIWDRHGAASLPQAVAASTAFPATAPPITIDGRRYIDGALRAGTNVDLAGDARVVIVAEPMARIYGTSSTAAGAQQVIQLIPDADAIEALGPDLTDLTAWTPAYQAGVQQAPSAAERIRASSAVM
;
A
#
# COMPACT_ATOMS: atom_id res chain seq x y z
N MET A 1 3.32 -23.43 -4.44
CA MET A 1 4.02 -22.22 -3.95
C MET A 1 4.23 -21.31 -5.15
N ALA A 2 4.10 -20.00 -5.01
CA ALA A 2 4.34 -19.05 -6.10
C ALA A 2 5.84 -19.01 -6.42
N ASP A 3 6.21 -19.07 -7.71
CA ASP A 3 7.61 -18.97 -8.13
C ASP A 3 8.15 -17.54 -7.98
N SER A 4 7.25 -16.56 -8.09
CA SER A 4 7.56 -15.15 -7.89
C SER A 4 6.51 -14.44 -7.05
N ALA A 5 6.93 -13.42 -6.28
CA ALA A 5 6.06 -12.53 -5.55
C ALA A 5 6.39 -11.06 -5.84
N LEU A 6 5.34 -10.25 -5.88
CA LEU A 6 5.41 -8.80 -5.88
C LEU A 6 4.95 -8.29 -4.52
N VAL A 7 5.76 -7.47 -3.88
CA VAL A 7 5.41 -6.82 -2.61
C VAL A 7 5.36 -5.32 -2.83
N LEU A 8 4.22 -4.71 -2.55
CA LEU A 8 3.99 -3.27 -2.70
C LEU A 8 3.76 -2.64 -1.33
N GLY A 9 4.67 -1.75 -0.94
CA GLY A 9 4.68 -1.14 0.39
C GLY A 9 3.77 0.07 0.55
N PRO A 10 3.66 0.57 1.79
CA PRO A 10 2.94 1.80 2.11
C PRO A 10 3.63 3.03 1.51
N GLY A 11 2.89 4.14 1.39
CA GLY A 11 3.44 5.35 0.79
C GLY A 11 2.50 6.55 0.74
N GLY A 12 1.31 6.44 1.31
CA GLY A 12 0.30 7.50 1.22
C GLY A 12 -0.11 7.82 -0.23
N PRO A 13 -0.78 8.95 -0.46
CA PRO A 13 -1.19 9.39 -1.80
C PRO A 13 -0.02 9.54 -2.78
N ALA A 14 1.06 10.21 -2.40
CA ALA A 14 2.22 10.42 -3.27
C ALA A 14 2.89 9.07 -3.63
N GLY A 15 3.05 8.17 -2.65
CA GLY A 15 3.58 6.82 -2.89
C GLY A 15 2.65 5.97 -3.76
N THR A 16 1.33 6.13 -3.65
CA THR A 16 0.37 5.47 -4.56
C THR A 16 0.62 5.91 -6.00
N ALA A 17 0.78 7.21 -6.22
CA ALA A 17 1.03 7.75 -7.55
C ALA A 17 2.35 7.25 -8.13
N TRP A 18 3.44 7.28 -7.35
CA TRP A 18 4.73 6.76 -7.77
C TRP A 18 4.68 5.27 -8.12
N LEU A 19 4.09 4.43 -7.26
CA LEU A 19 3.91 2.99 -7.55
C LEU A 19 3.12 2.75 -8.83
N ALA A 20 2.03 3.51 -9.04
CA ALA A 20 1.22 3.40 -10.24
C ALA A 20 2.00 3.82 -11.50
N GLY A 21 2.75 4.93 -11.43
CA GLY A 21 3.61 5.41 -12.51
C GLY A 21 4.72 4.42 -12.85
N LEU A 22 5.42 3.90 -11.83
CA LEU A 22 6.47 2.89 -11.99
C LEU A 22 5.93 1.62 -12.66
N ALA A 23 4.82 1.09 -12.19
CA ALA A 23 4.22 -0.12 -12.76
C ALA A 23 3.68 0.11 -14.18
N ALA A 24 3.09 1.28 -14.46
CA ALA A 24 2.65 1.65 -15.80
C ALA A 24 3.85 1.80 -16.77
N GLY A 25 4.94 2.41 -16.32
CA GLY A 25 6.18 2.54 -17.07
C GLY A 25 6.84 1.18 -17.34
N LEU A 26 6.96 0.34 -16.32
CA LEU A 26 7.50 -1.02 -16.44
C LEU A 26 6.72 -1.86 -17.46
N ARG A 27 5.38 -1.74 -17.50
CA ARG A 27 4.56 -2.43 -18.51
C ARG A 27 4.90 -1.97 -19.93
N ARG A 28 5.21 -0.67 -20.14
CA ARG A 28 5.66 -0.15 -21.45
C ARG A 28 7.05 -0.68 -21.82
N GLU A 29 7.90 -0.92 -20.82
CA GLU A 29 9.19 -1.57 -20.99
C GLU A 29 9.09 -3.10 -21.16
N GLY A 30 7.89 -3.66 -21.21
CA GLY A 30 7.68 -5.11 -21.36
C GLY A 30 7.81 -5.92 -20.07
N VAL A 31 7.81 -5.26 -18.91
CA VAL A 31 7.82 -5.90 -17.58
C VAL A 31 6.43 -5.72 -16.94
N ASP A 32 5.63 -6.78 -16.89
CA ASP A 32 4.31 -6.75 -16.24
C ASP A 32 4.41 -7.24 -14.78
N LEU A 33 4.43 -6.32 -13.85
CA LEU A 33 4.42 -6.65 -12.41
C LEU A 33 3.17 -7.42 -11.98
N GLY A 34 2.04 -7.27 -12.70
CA GLY A 34 0.81 -8.02 -12.46
C GLY A 34 0.92 -9.51 -12.80
N ALA A 35 1.98 -9.95 -13.50
CA ALA A 35 2.23 -11.35 -13.82
C ALA A 35 2.82 -12.16 -12.64
N ALA A 36 3.16 -11.52 -11.51
CA ALA A 36 3.66 -12.20 -10.32
C ALA A 36 2.67 -13.29 -9.85
N GLY A 37 3.21 -14.41 -9.38
CA GLY A 37 2.42 -15.54 -8.88
C GLY A 37 1.69 -15.24 -7.57
N LEU A 38 2.19 -14.26 -6.81
CA LEU A 38 1.57 -13.72 -5.59
C LEU A 38 1.79 -12.22 -5.54
N ILE A 39 0.76 -11.45 -5.17
CA ILE A 39 0.87 -10.03 -4.87
C ILE A 39 0.56 -9.81 -3.39
N VAL A 40 1.50 -9.21 -2.66
CA VAL A 40 1.32 -8.71 -1.29
C VAL A 40 1.25 -7.19 -1.36
N ALA A 41 0.19 -6.59 -0.87
CA ALA A 41 -0.08 -5.20 -1.15
C ALA A 41 -0.59 -4.46 0.11
N THR A 42 0.17 -3.46 0.57
CA THR A 42 -0.07 -2.75 1.84
C THR A 42 -0.34 -1.28 1.59
N SER A 43 -1.43 -0.74 2.16
CA SER A 43 -1.75 0.69 2.14
C SER A 43 -1.75 1.27 0.71
N ALA A 44 -0.87 2.21 0.37
CA ALA A 44 -0.68 2.70 -1.00
C ALA A 44 -0.53 1.55 -2.01
N GLY A 45 0.26 0.55 -1.64
CA GLY A 45 0.45 -0.67 -2.43
C GLY A 45 -0.84 -1.46 -2.61
N ALA A 46 -1.78 -1.45 -1.64
CA ALA A 46 -3.05 -2.17 -1.77
C ALA A 46 -3.91 -1.65 -2.94
N ILE A 47 -3.89 -0.34 -3.18
CA ILE A 47 -4.57 0.27 -4.32
C ILE A 47 -3.96 -0.23 -5.63
N VAL A 48 -2.64 -0.10 -5.78
CA VAL A 48 -1.92 -0.47 -7.00
C VAL A 48 -1.92 -1.97 -7.22
N GLY A 49 -1.73 -2.77 -6.16
CA GLY A 49 -1.75 -4.23 -6.21
C GLY A 49 -3.12 -4.77 -6.61
N ALA A 50 -4.21 -4.17 -6.12
CA ALA A 50 -5.56 -4.54 -6.53
C ALA A 50 -5.81 -4.24 -8.02
N ILE A 51 -5.32 -3.10 -8.53
CA ILE A 51 -5.42 -2.77 -9.96
C ILE A 51 -4.61 -3.77 -10.79
N LEU A 52 -3.38 -4.06 -10.41
CA LEU A 52 -2.51 -5.02 -11.10
C LEU A 52 -3.11 -6.42 -11.13
N ALA A 53 -3.57 -6.91 -9.99
CA ALA A 53 -4.16 -8.24 -9.86
C ALA A 53 -5.46 -8.38 -10.69
N SER A 54 -6.23 -7.29 -10.82
CA SER A 54 -7.46 -7.24 -11.62
C SER A 54 -7.20 -6.98 -13.12
N GLY A 55 -5.94 -6.82 -13.55
CA GLY A 55 -5.60 -6.49 -14.94
C GLY A 55 -6.01 -5.08 -15.36
N GLY A 56 -6.21 -4.18 -14.40
CA GLY A 56 -6.67 -2.80 -14.64
C GLY A 56 -5.61 -1.91 -15.28
N ASP A 57 -6.06 -0.74 -15.75
CA ASP A 57 -5.21 0.30 -16.33
C ASP A 57 -4.72 1.29 -15.27
N LEU A 58 -3.41 1.28 -15.02
CA LEU A 58 -2.75 2.22 -14.09
C LEU A 58 -2.64 3.64 -14.66
N GLY A 59 -2.80 3.81 -15.98
CA GLY A 59 -2.82 5.13 -16.63
C GLY A 59 -3.97 6.02 -16.12
N ARG A 60 -5.03 5.42 -15.57
CA ARG A 60 -6.13 6.14 -14.92
C ARG A 60 -5.68 6.98 -13.71
N LEU A 61 -4.55 6.62 -13.10
CA LEU A 61 -3.97 7.31 -11.95
C LEU A 61 -2.91 8.35 -12.34
N ALA A 62 -2.72 8.65 -13.63
CA ALA A 62 -1.75 9.65 -14.09
C ALA A 62 -2.06 11.08 -13.59
N ALA A 63 -3.32 11.36 -13.29
CA ALA A 63 -3.74 12.54 -12.57
C ALA A 63 -4.58 12.12 -11.36
N LEU A 64 -4.58 12.94 -10.31
CA LEU A 64 -5.41 12.67 -9.14
C LEU A 64 -6.88 12.59 -9.56
N PRO A 65 -7.52 11.43 -9.41
CA PRO A 65 -8.93 11.32 -9.75
C PRO A 65 -9.78 12.24 -8.86
N PRO A 66 -10.82 12.89 -9.41
CA PRO A 66 -11.71 13.71 -8.61
C PRO A 66 -12.36 12.89 -7.49
N PRO A 67 -12.67 13.49 -6.34
CA PRO A 67 -13.37 12.78 -5.29
C PRO A 67 -14.73 12.28 -5.81
N ALA A 68 -15.04 11.03 -5.50
CA ALA A 68 -16.31 10.41 -5.92
C ALA A 68 -17.54 11.09 -5.32
N ASP A 69 -17.38 11.72 -4.14
CA ASP A 69 -18.36 12.54 -3.46
C ASP A 69 -17.69 13.83 -2.94
N PRO A 70 -18.09 15.03 -3.42
CA PRO A 70 -17.55 16.28 -2.91
C PRO A 70 -17.83 16.54 -1.42
N GLY A 71 -18.85 15.89 -0.84
CA GLY A 71 -19.20 16.00 0.59
C GLY A 71 -18.49 14.99 1.50
N GLY A 72 -18.02 13.88 0.95
CA GLY A 72 -17.44 12.76 1.68
C GLY A 72 -15.91 12.80 1.75
N ARG A 73 -15.30 13.96 1.97
CA ARG A 73 -13.82 14.06 2.05
C ARG A 73 -13.30 13.37 3.30
N VAL A 74 -12.45 12.37 3.09
CA VAL A 74 -11.54 11.87 4.12
C VAL A 74 -10.57 13.00 4.47
N ARG A 75 -10.43 13.30 5.75
CA ARG A 75 -9.60 14.42 6.24
C ARG A 75 -8.61 13.87 7.26
N THR A 76 -7.41 14.41 7.25
CA THR A 76 -6.44 14.18 8.33
C THR A 76 -6.87 14.99 9.55
N ASP A 77 -6.81 14.36 10.72
CA ASP A 77 -6.92 15.01 12.03
C ASP A 77 -5.49 15.20 12.57
N PRO A 78 -4.90 16.40 12.45
CA PRO A 78 -3.48 16.61 12.70
C PRO A 78 -3.11 16.42 14.17
N ASP A 79 -4.01 16.77 15.10
CA ASP A 79 -3.73 16.63 16.54
C ASP A 79 -3.69 15.15 16.93
N ARG A 80 -4.66 14.37 16.43
CA ARG A 80 -4.70 12.92 16.63
C ARG A 80 -3.56 12.20 15.91
N LEU A 81 -3.16 12.68 14.74
CA LEU A 81 -2.03 12.12 14.01
C LEU A 81 -0.72 12.26 14.80
N ALA A 82 -0.49 13.42 15.44
CA ALA A 82 0.66 13.61 16.31
C ALA A 82 0.64 12.65 17.52
N GLU A 83 -0.54 12.45 18.14
CA GLU A 83 -0.71 11.47 19.23
C GLU A 83 -0.46 10.03 18.75
N VAL A 84 -0.89 9.68 17.55
CA VAL A 84 -0.64 8.36 16.94
C VAL A 84 0.86 8.12 16.77
N PHE A 85 1.60 9.06 16.20
CA PHE A 85 3.04 8.92 16.04
C PHE A 85 3.78 8.85 17.37
N ALA A 86 3.39 9.68 18.35
CA ALA A 86 3.95 9.61 19.69
C ALA A 86 3.71 8.24 20.36
N THR A 87 2.49 7.69 20.20
CA THR A 87 2.13 6.38 20.74
C THR A 87 2.91 5.24 20.07
N LEU A 88 3.01 5.26 18.74
CA LEU A 88 3.71 4.21 17.98
C LEU A 88 5.24 4.26 18.18
N GLY A 89 5.78 5.45 18.47
CA GLY A 89 7.21 5.67 18.70
C GLY A 89 7.63 5.59 20.18
N ASP A 90 6.72 5.31 21.10
CA ASP A 90 7.02 5.25 22.54
C ASP A 90 7.80 3.96 22.88
N PRO A 91 9.10 4.05 23.25
CA PRO A 91 9.90 2.88 23.57
C PRO A 91 9.48 2.20 24.89
N GLY A 92 8.65 2.86 25.70
CA GLY A 92 8.11 2.31 26.96
C GLY A 92 6.86 1.45 26.76
N LEU A 93 6.31 1.41 25.55
CA LEU A 93 5.12 0.62 25.24
C LEU A 93 5.49 -0.68 24.51
N GLU A 94 4.90 -1.78 24.99
CA GLU A 94 4.85 -3.01 24.18
C GLU A 94 4.11 -2.76 22.87
N ARG A 95 4.61 -3.33 21.75
CA ARG A 95 4.05 -3.09 20.43
C ARG A 95 2.54 -3.34 20.35
N ALA A 96 2.05 -4.43 20.94
CA ALA A 96 0.63 -4.75 20.94
C ALA A 96 -0.21 -3.67 21.63
N GLU A 97 0.29 -3.10 22.74
CA GLU A 97 -0.40 -2.00 23.43
C GLU A 97 -0.35 -0.71 22.62
N ALA A 98 0.77 -0.39 21.98
CA ALA A 98 0.88 0.76 21.09
C ALA A 98 -0.14 0.67 19.94
N LEU A 99 -0.30 -0.50 19.33
CA LEU A 99 -1.29 -0.73 18.27
C LEU A 99 -2.74 -0.57 18.78
N ARG A 100 -3.08 -1.12 19.96
CA ARG A 100 -4.40 -0.93 20.56
C ARG A 100 -4.69 0.54 20.87
N ARG A 101 -3.69 1.29 21.35
CA ARG A 101 -3.85 2.74 21.57
C ARG A 101 -4.04 3.50 20.28
N ALA A 102 -3.26 3.21 19.25
CA ALA A 102 -3.42 3.79 17.92
C ALA A 102 -4.81 3.48 17.34
N GLY A 103 -5.31 2.26 17.54
CA GLY A 103 -6.68 1.87 17.18
C GLY A 103 -7.76 2.70 17.88
N ARG A 104 -7.62 2.95 19.19
CA ARG A 104 -8.54 3.82 19.94
C ARG A 104 -8.50 5.27 19.42
N LEU A 105 -7.33 5.79 19.10
CA LEU A 105 -7.18 7.12 18.49
C LEU A 105 -7.86 7.18 17.12
N ALA A 106 -7.70 6.14 16.30
CA ALA A 106 -8.35 6.06 14.99
C ALA A 106 -9.89 6.13 15.09
N VAL A 107 -10.47 5.46 16.08
CA VAL A 107 -11.93 5.45 16.29
C VAL A 107 -12.48 6.81 16.70
N THR A 108 -11.70 7.62 17.40
CA THR A 108 -12.12 8.94 17.92
C THR A 108 -11.69 10.10 17.02
N ALA A 109 -10.89 9.84 16.00
CA ALA A 109 -10.44 10.87 15.06
C ALA A 109 -11.55 11.34 14.12
N SER A 110 -11.49 12.62 13.75
CA SER A 110 -12.48 13.26 12.87
C SER A 110 -12.07 13.17 11.40
N THR A 111 -12.08 11.95 10.84
CA THR A 111 -11.50 11.64 9.51
C THR A 111 -12.52 11.42 8.40
N GLY A 112 -13.83 11.47 8.69
CA GLY A 112 -14.90 11.18 7.72
C GLY A 112 -15.57 9.84 7.95
N THR A 113 -16.31 9.33 6.96
CA THR A 113 -17.08 8.08 7.07
C THR A 113 -16.41 6.92 6.34
N GLN A 114 -16.61 5.72 6.85
CA GLN A 114 -16.10 4.51 6.19
C GLN A 114 -16.73 4.27 4.81
N GLU A 115 -17.99 4.66 4.61
CA GLU A 115 -18.68 4.55 3.33
C GLU A 115 -17.98 5.39 2.25
N ALA A 116 -17.59 6.62 2.59
CA ALA A 116 -16.83 7.48 1.70
C ALA A 116 -15.43 6.91 1.40
N ALA A 117 -14.77 6.33 2.41
CA ALA A 117 -13.47 5.69 2.23
C ALA A 117 -13.56 4.45 1.30
N ILE A 118 -14.54 3.57 1.53
CA ILE A 118 -14.77 2.38 0.68
C ILE A 118 -15.15 2.78 -0.75
N ALA A 119 -16.04 3.77 -0.91
CA ALA A 119 -16.42 4.28 -2.23
C ALA A 119 -15.22 4.86 -3.00
N ARG A 120 -14.34 5.58 -2.29
CA ARG A 120 -13.08 6.08 -2.87
C ARG A 120 -12.18 4.93 -3.33
N MET A 121 -12.00 3.89 -2.53
CA MET A 121 -11.17 2.74 -2.92
C MET A 121 -11.78 1.99 -4.10
N ARG A 122 -13.10 1.76 -4.11
CA ARG A 122 -13.81 1.20 -5.26
C ARG A 122 -13.54 2.00 -6.54
N PHE A 123 -13.58 3.33 -6.45
CA PHE A 123 -13.31 4.21 -7.57
C PHE A 123 -11.85 4.14 -8.04
N LEU A 124 -10.88 4.21 -7.12
CA LEU A 124 -9.45 4.16 -7.44
C LEU A 124 -9.05 2.82 -8.04
N VAL A 125 -9.49 1.72 -7.45
CA VAL A 125 -9.19 0.36 -7.93
C VAL A 125 -9.89 0.07 -9.25
N GLY A 126 -11.14 0.52 -9.41
CA GLY A 126 -11.95 0.27 -10.60
C GLY A 126 -12.48 -1.16 -10.70
N ALA A 127 -12.37 -1.95 -9.63
CA ALA A 127 -12.93 -3.29 -9.49
C ALA A 127 -13.67 -3.40 -8.14
N ALA A 128 -14.75 -4.18 -8.12
CA ALA A 128 -15.53 -4.44 -6.90
C ALA A 128 -15.26 -5.85 -6.33
N GLU A 129 -14.95 -6.78 -7.21
CA GLU A 129 -14.74 -8.19 -6.88
C GLU A 129 -13.26 -8.52 -6.78
N TRP A 130 -12.95 -9.51 -5.96
CA TRP A 130 -11.59 -10.04 -5.86
C TRP A 130 -11.15 -10.66 -7.20
N PRO A 131 -9.90 -10.40 -7.62
CA PRO A 131 -9.35 -11.03 -8.81
C PRO A 131 -9.10 -12.54 -8.60
N ASP A 132 -8.94 -13.28 -9.69
CA ASP A 132 -8.51 -14.68 -9.63
C ASP A 132 -7.03 -14.83 -9.24
N ARG A 133 -6.23 -13.80 -9.49
CA ARG A 133 -4.80 -13.77 -9.10
C ARG A 133 -4.65 -13.72 -7.59
N PRO A 134 -3.71 -14.48 -7.00
CA PRO A 134 -3.43 -14.42 -5.57
C PRO A 134 -3.02 -13.00 -5.14
N LEU A 135 -3.84 -12.41 -4.29
CA LEU A 135 -3.65 -11.09 -3.72
C LEU A 135 -3.86 -11.15 -2.21
N LEU A 136 -2.86 -10.73 -1.45
CA LEU A 136 -2.92 -10.59 0.01
C LEU A 136 -2.88 -9.11 0.39
N ILE A 137 -3.85 -8.68 1.18
CA ILE A 137 -3.97 -7.30 1.67
C ILE A 137 -3.98 -7.33 3.21
N PRO A 138 -2.90 -6.93 3.89
CA PRO A 138 -2.86 -6.89 5.34
C PRO A 138 -3.62 -5.69 5.91
N SER A 139 -4.16 -5.87 7.11
CA SER A 139 -4.66 -4.82 8.00
C SER A 139 -4.44 -5.23 9.46
N VAL A 140 -4.77 -4.34 10.39
CA VAL A 140 -4.67 -4.58 11.83
C VAL A 140 -6.04 -4.33 12.48
N ASP A 141 -6.48 -5.23 13.33
CA ASP A 141 -7.67 -5.04 14.15
C ASP A 141 -7.43 -3.91 15.15
N ALA A 142 -8.29 -2.89 15.12
CA ALA A 142 -8.13 -1.67 15.91
C ALA A 142 -8.32 -1.90 17.42
N GLU A 143 -8.98 -2.97 17.82
CA GLU A 143 -9.29 -3.26 19.23
C GLU A 143 -8.26 -4.20 19.85
N THR A 144 -7.82 -5.23 19.10
CA THR A 144 -6.88 -6.22 19.61
C THR A 144 -5.43 -5.93 19.25
N GLY A 145 -5.17 -5.18 18.17
CA GLY A 145 -3.85 -4.98 17.58
C GLY A 145 -3.36 -6.19 16.78
N GLU A 146 -4.20 -7.20 16.58
CA GLU A 146 -3.86 -8.40 15.83
C GLU A 146 -3.89 -8.15 14.32
N ALA A 147 -2.98 -8.81 13.62
CA ALA A 147 -2.92 -8.74 12.17
C ALA A 147 -4.04 -9.58 11.51
N VAL A 148 -4.62 -9.05 10.44
CA VAL A 148 -5.54 -9.77 9.56
C VAL A 148 -5.04 -9.64 8.14
N ILE A 149 -5.02 -10.77 7.41
CA ILE A 149 -4.63 -10.82 6.01
C ILE A 149 -5.87 -11.15 5.18
N TRP A 150 -6.29 -10.21 4.37
CA TRP A 150 -7.43 -10.38 3.49
C TRP A 150 -7.03 -11.01 2.17
N ASP A 151 -7.85 -11.92 1.71
CA ASP A 151 -7.78 -12.54 0.39
C ASP A 151 -9.20 -12.77 -0.16
N ARG A 152 -9.31 -13.39 -1.33
CA ARG A 152 -10.59 -13.70 -1.99
C ARG A 152 -11.53 -14.64 -1.19
N HIS A 153 -11.02 -15.33 -0.19
CA HIS A 153 -11.77 -16.30 0.63
C HIS A 153 -12.24 -15.70 1.96
N GLY A 154 -11.79 -14.48 2.27
CA GLY A 154 -12.16 -13.76 3.49
C GLY A 154 -13.51 -13.05 3.40
N ALA A 155 -13.93 -12.48 4.52
CA ALA A 155 -15.23 -11.80 4.66
C ALA A 155 -15.28 -10.43 3.97
N ALA A 156 -14.11 -9.79 3.74
CA ALA A 156 -14.05 -8.46 3.14
C ALA A 156 -14.27 -8.50 1.63
N SER A 157 -15.08 -7.59 1.07
CA SER A 157 -15.00 -7.28 -0.36
C SER A 157 -13.67 -6.62 -0.70
N LEU A 158 -13.22 -6.67 -1.96
CA LEU A 158 -11.96 -6.05 -2.37
C LEU A 158 -11.88 -4.56 -1.98
N PRO A 159 -12.90 -3.70 -2.23
CA PRO A 159 -12.85 -2.30 -1.79
C PRO A 159 -12.78 -2.13 -0.27
N GLN A 160 -13.40 -3.01 0.52
CA GLN A 160 -13.30 -2.97 1.98
C GLN A 160 -11.89 -3.33 2.45
N ALA A 161 -11.28 -4.39 1.90
CA ALA A 161 -9.92 -4.79 2.24
C ALA A 161 -8.90 -3.70 1.91
N VAL A 162 -9.01 -3.09 0.72
CA VAL A 162 -8.15 -1.96 0.31
C VAL A 162 -8.38 -0.76 1.23
N ALA A 163 -9.65 -0.42 1.55
CA ALA A 163 -9.95 0.68 2.47
C ALA A 163 -9.40 0.42 3.88
N ALA A 164 -9.53 -0.80 4.40
CA ALA A 164 -8.97 -1.18 5.70
C ALA A 164 -7.45 -1.06 5.72
N SER A 165 -6.78 -1.55 4.67
CA SER A 165 -5.32 -1.48 4.54
C SER A 165 -4.79 -0.06 4.36
N THR A 166 -5.62 0.90 3.93
CA THR A 166 -5.28 2.33 3.76
C THR A 166 -5.77 3.21 4.91
N ALA A 167 -6.42 2.63 5.92
CA ALA A 167 -7.00 3.36 7.05
C ALA A 167 -5.95 3.68 8.12
N PHE A 168 -4.93 4.50 7.78
CA PHE A 168 -3.94 4.91 8.77
C PHE A 168 -4.63 5.77 9.85
N PRO A 169 -4.39 5.48 11.15
CA PRO A 169 -5.02 6.20 12.26
C PRO A 169 -4.90 7.71 12.11
N ALA A 170 -6.02 8.42 12.28
CA ALA A 170 -6.16 9.87 12.15
C ALA A 170 -6.01 10.44 10.71
N THR A 171 -5.78 9.61 9.69
CA THR A 171 -5.80 10.06 8.29
C THR A 171 -7.00 9.53 7.51
N ALA A 172 -7.58 8.41 7.97
CA ALA A 172 -8.78 7.81 7.41
C ALA A 172 -9.59 7.12 8.52
N PRO A 173 -10.90 6.94 8.36
CA PRO A 173 -11.72 6.23 9.33
C PRO A 173 -11.38 4.73 9.33
N PRO A 174 -11.43 4.06 10.49
CA PRO A 174 -11.37 2.61 10.56
C PRO A 174 -12.51 1.97 9.77
N ILE A 175 -12.25 0.84 9.14
CA ILE A 175 -13.24 0.12 8.33
C ILE A 175 -13.83 -1.02 9.11
N THR A 176 -15.17 -1.05 9.21
CA THR A 176 -15.89 -2.13 9.88
C THR A 176 -16.19 -3.26 8.91
N ILE A 177 -15.73 -4.47 9.26
CA ILE A 177 -15.98 -5.71 8.51
C ILE A 177 -16.41 -6.75 9.55
N ASP A 178 -17.57 -7.36 9.38
CA ASP A 178 -18.16 -8.33 10.31
C ASP A 178 -18.17 -7.87 11.79
N GLY A 179 -18.50 -6.59 12.00
CA GLY A 179 -18.63 -5.99 13.33
C GLY A 179 -17.31 -5.63 14.00
N ARG A 180 -16.16 -5.89 13.39
CA ARG A 180 -14.82 -5.51 13.89
C ARG A 180 -14.24 -4.37 13.05
N ARG A 181 -13.41 -3.52 13.68
CA ARG A 181 -12.81 -2.35 13.03
C ARG A 181 -11.35 -2.59 12.69
N TYR A 182 -10.96 -2.22 11.48
CA TYR A 182 -9.62 -2.45 10.95
C TYR A 182 -8.94 -1.15 10.55
N ILE A 183 -7.64 -1.10 10.77
CA ILE A 183 -6.75 0.02 10.45
C ILE A 183 -5.59 -0.47 9.58
N ASP A 184 -4.78 0.48 9.10
CA ASP A 184 -3.74 0.30 8.08
C ASP A 184 -2.82 -0.89 8.33
N GLY A 185 -2.60 -1.67 7.28
CA GLY A 185 -1.75 -2.86 7.28
C GLY A 185 -0.26 -2.58 7.45
N ALA A 186 0.21 -1.35 7.22
CA ALA A 186 1.58 -0.96 7.49
C ALA A 186 1.93 -1.06 8.99
N LEU A 187 0.93 -0.94 9.86
CA LEU A 187 1.07 -1.08 11.30
C LEU A 187 1.44 -2.51 11.72
N ARG A 188 1.21 -3.53 10.87
CA ARG A 188 1.63 -4.91 11.14
C ARG A 188 3.16 -5.03 11.02
N ALA A 189 3.73 -4.82 9.85
CA ALA A 189 5.14 -5.02 9.56
C ALA A 189 5.64 -4.14 8.40
N GLY A 190 5.17 -2.89 8.30
CA GLY A 190 5.57 -1.98 7.23
C GLY A 190 5.16 -2.51 5.86
N THR A 191 6.14 -2.95 5.07
CA THR A 191 5.92 -3.47 3.71
C THR A 191 5.29 -4.88 3.70
N ASN A 192 5.31 -5.59 4.83
CA ASN A 192 4.79 -6.96 4.97
C ASN A 192 5.45 -7.98 4.01
N VAL A 193 6.73 -7.82 3.75
CA VAL A 193 7.52 -8.67 2.83
C VAL A 193 7.56 -10.14 3.26
N ASP A 194 7.41 -10.43 4.55
CA ASP A 194 7.33 -11.78 5.11
C ASP A 194 6.15 -12.59 4.54
N LEU A 195 5.09 -11.92 4.08
CA LEU A 195 3.95 -12.57 3.43
C LEU A 195 4.24 -13.07 2.01
N ALA A 196 5.39 -12.74 1.44
CA ALA A 196 5.85 -13.32 0.17
C ALA A 196 6.15 -14.83 0.30
N GLY A 197 6.27 -15.35 1.53
CA GLY A 197 6.49 -16.75 1.81
C GLY A 197 7.79 -17.26 1.19
N ASP A 198 7.72 -18.47 0.59
CA ASP A 198 8.86 -19.15 -0.03
C ASP A 198 8.99 -18.84 -1.53
N ALA A 199 8.54 -17.66 -2.00
CA ALA A 199 8.72 -17.26 -3.38
C ALA A 199 10.22 -17.16 -3.71
N ARG A 200 10.65 -17.76 -4.83
CA ARG A 200 12.06 -17.76 -5.22
C ARG A 200 12.56 -16.37 -5.58
N VAL A 201 11.75 -15.61 -6.31
CA VAL A 201 12.05 -14.24 -6.71
C VAL A 201 11.03 -13.32 -6.09
N VAL A 202 11.48 -12.30 -5.36
CA VAL A 202 10.61 -11.30 -4.74
C VAL A 202 10.99 -9.92 -5.26
N ILE A 203 10.04 -9.24 -5.90
CA ILE A 203 10.16 -7.83 -6.26
C ILE A 203 9.49 -7.02 -5.16
N VAL A 204 10.22 -6.11 -4.52
CA VAL A 204 9.71 -5.28 -3.42
C VAL A 204 9.76 -3.81 -3.86
N ALA A 205 8.61 -3.14 -3.96
CA ALA A 205 8.54 -1.71 -4.26
C ALA A 205 8.15 -0.92 -3.00
N GLU A 206 9.06 -0.03 -2.56
CA GLU A 206 9.00 0.63 -1.25
C GLU A 206 9.07 2.16 -1.38
N PRO A 207 7.92 2.85 -1.51
CA PRO A 207 7.89 4.32 -1.57
C PRO A 207 8.53 5.00 -0.35
N MET A 208 8.46 4.35 0.82
CA MET A 208 8.92 4.89 2.10
C MET A 208 10.33 4.43 2.50
N ALA A 209 11.09 3.79 1.61
CA ALA A 209 12.43 3.27 1.91
C ALA A 209 13.39 4.33 2.46
N ARG A 210 13.26 5.59 2.03
CA ARG A 210 14.07 6.70 2.55
C ARG A 210 13.78 7.02 4.02
N ILE A 211 12.54 6.81 4.47
CA ILE A 211 12.11 7.20 5.82
C ILE A 211 12.38 6.06 6.80
N TYR A 212 12.07 4.82 6.41
CA TYR A 212 12.10 3.66 7.30
C TYR A 212 13.17 2.62 6.93
N GLY A 213 14.00 2.90 5.91
CA GLY A 213 14.91 1.90 5.36
C GLY A 213 14.19 0.90 4.45
N THR A 214 14.96 0.00 3.86
CA THR A 214 14.43 -1.08 3.02
C THR A 214 14.12 -2.31 3.85
N SER A 215 13.03 -3.01 3.48
CA SER A 215 12.69 -4.30 4.08
C SER A 215 13.72 -5.35 3.66
N SER A 216 14.43 -5.93 4.62
CA SER A 216 15.62 -6.74 4.33
C SER A 216 15.36 -8.23 4.16
N THR A 217 14.17 -8.75 4.47
CA THR A 217 13.98 -10.19 4.56
C THR A 217 12.65 -10.68 3.99
N ALA A 218 12.69 -11.10 2.73
CA ALA A 218 11.85 -12.23 2.32
C ALA A 218 12.61 -13.49 2.73
N ALA A 219 12.33 -14.03 3.92
CA ALA A 219 12.96 -15.24 4.40
C ALA A 219 12.64 -16.39 3.42
N GLY A 220 13.64 -17.00 2.81
CA GLY A 220 13.48 -18.07 1.82
C GLY A 220 13.64 -17.62 0.36
N ALA A 221 13.59 -16.35 0.03
CA ALA A 221 13.81 -15.89 -1.35
C ALA A 221 15.29 -16.13 -1.77
N GLN A 222 15.46 -16.68 -2.96
CA GLN A 222 16.78 -16.80 -3.59
C GLN A 222 17.24 -15.44 -4.11
N GLN A 223 16.30 -14.59 -4.49
CA GLN A 223 16.56 -13.27 -5.03
C GLN A 223 15.52 -12.25 -4.58
N VAL A 224 15.99 -11.09 -4.12
CA VAL A 224 15.15 -9.94 -3.80
C VAL A 224 15.55 -8.76 -4.68
N ILE A 225 14.61 -8.21 -5.43
CA ILE A 225 14.78 -7.04 -6.28
C ILE A 225 14.06 -5.87 -5.64
N GLN A 226 14.81 -4.94 -5.08
CA GLN A 226 14.23 -3.76 -4.44
C GLN A 226 14.04 -2.63 -5.45
N LEU A 227 12.85 -2.08 -5.53
CA LEU A 227 12.49 -0.90 -6.29
C LEU A 227 12.18 0.22 -5.29
N ILE A 228 13.08 1.15 -5.17
CA ILE A 228 12.96 2.32 -4.27
C ILE A 228 12.99 3.59 -5.11
N PRO A 229 12.36 4.69 -4.65
CA PRO A 229 12.45 5.98 -5.34
C PRO A 229 13.89 6.41 -5.55
N ASP A 230 14.25 6.80 -6.78
CA ASP A 230 15.51 7.47 -7.09
C ASP A 230 15.50 8.95 -6.65
N ALA A 231 16.54 9.70 -6.96
CA ALA A 231 16.65 11.08 -6.50
C ALA A 231 15.52 11.98 -7.01
N ASP A 232 15.14 11.83 -8.29
CA ASP A 232 14.07 12.61 -8.90
C ASP A 232 12.71 12.23 -8.32
N ALA A 233 12.49 10.93 -8.10
CA ALA A 233 11.28 10.44 -7.45
C ALA A 233 11.17 10.89 -5.99
N ILE A 234 12.28 10.94 -5.24
CA ILE A 234 12.32 11.46 -3.87
C ILE A 234 11.93 12.95 -3.85
N GLU A 235 12.43 13.74 -4.78
CA GLU A 235 12.07 15.16 -4.91
C GLU A 235 10.57 15.30 -5.25
N ALA A 236 10.08 14.53 -6.19
CA ALA A 236 8.66 14.55 -6.60
C ALA A 236 7.69 14.09 -5.50
N LEU A 237 8.10 13.11 -4.67
CA LEU A 237 7.31 12.65 -3.52
C LEU A 237 7.22 13.72 -2.42
N GLY A 238 8.23 14.56 -2.28
CA GLY A 238 8.31 15.57 -1.25
C GLY A 238 8.44 15.01 0.18
N PRO A 239 8.46 15.88 1.18
CA PRO A 239 8.58 15.48 2.59
C PRO A 239 7.27 14.97 3.20
N ASP A 240 6.12 15.37 2.65
CA ASP A 240 4.77 14.97 3.12
C ASP A 240 4.10 14.08 2.08
N LEU A 241 4.10 12.78 2.35
CA LEU A 241 3.48 11.78 1.47
C LEU A 241 1.94 11.89 1.41
N THR A 242 1.32 12.71 2.28
CA THR A 242 -0.13 12.99 2.26
C THR A 242 -0.49 14.16 1.37
N ASP A 243 0.49 14.91 0.88
CA ASP A 243 0.27 16.04 -0.03
C ASP A 243 -0.27 15.57 -1.37
N LEU A 244 -1.52 15.93 -1.65
CA LEU A 244 -2.18 15.59 -2.91
C LEU A 244 -1.62 16.35 -4.11
N THR A 245 -0.91 17.45 -3.90
CA THR A 245 -0.29 18.22 -5.00
C THR A 245 0.92 17.47 -5.59
N ALA A 246 1.54 16.59 -4.81
CA ALA A 246 2.62 15.71 -5.24
C ALA A 246 2.16 14.55 -6.15
N TRP A 247 0.85 14.31 -6.30
CA TRP A 247 0.34 13.15 -7.03
C TRP A 247 0.85 13.06 -8.47
N THR A 248 0.60 14.09 -9.28
CA THR A 248 1.02 14.08 -10.69
C THR A 248 2.54 14.05 -10.87
N PRO A 249 3.34 14.87 -10.15
CA PRO A 249 4.79 14.76 -10.18
C PRO A 249 5.30 13.37 -9.79
N ALA A 250 4.79 12.78 -8.73
CA ALA A 250 5.20 11.45 -8.27
C ALA A 250 4.87 10.34 -9.28
N TYR A 251 3.69 10.40 -9.92
CA TYR A 251 3.35 9.47 -11.00
C TYR A 251 4.33 9.57 -12.17
N GLN A 252 4.64 10.80 -12.60
CA GLN A 252 5.58 11.05 -13.69
C GLN A 252 6.99 10.55 -13.35
N ALA A 253 7.47 10.81 -12.14
CA ALA A 253 8.75 10.32 -11.66
C ALA A 253 8.81 8.78 -11.67
N GLY A 254 7.73 8.10 -11.23
CA GLY A 254 7.63 6.64 -11.33
C GLY A 254 7.74 6.13 -12.77
N VAL A 255 7.08 6.79 -13.73
CA VAL A 255 7.20 6.46 -15.17
C VAL A 255 8.62 6.67 -15.68
N GLN A 256 9.27 7.76 -15.29
CA GLN A 256 10.64 8.08 -15.71
C GLN A 256 11.67 7.12 -15.14
N GLN A 257 11.45 6.61 -13.94
CA GLN A 257 12.32 5.61 -13.29
C GLN A 257 12.18 4.20 -13.90
N ALA A 258 11.10 3.90 -14.62
CA ALA A 258 10.78 2.56 -15.09
C ALA A 258 11.83 1.90 -16.00
N PRO A 259 12.52 2.60 -16.95
CA PRO A 259 13.56 1.96 -17.77
C PRO A 259 14.69 1.36 -16.94
N SER A 260 15.25 2.09 -15.98
CA SER A 260 16.31 1.61 -15.11
C SER A 260 15.84 0.47 -14.19
N ALA A 261 14.61 0.54 -13.71
CA ALA A 261 13.99 -0.55 -12.94
C ALA A 261 13.80 -1.82 -13.77
N ALA A 262 13.40 -1.68 -15.05
CA ALA A 262 13.26 -2.80 -15.98
C ALA A 262 14.60 -3.49 -16.27
N GLU A 263 15.67 -2.73 -16.46
CA GLU A 263 17.02 -3.27 -16.63
C GLU A 263 17.46 -4.08 -15.40
N ARG A 264 17.21 -3.59 -14.19
CA ARG A 264 17.52 -4.29 -12.95
C ARG A 264 16.73 -5.60 -12.82
N ILE A 265 15.44 -5.60 -13.17
CA ILE A 265 14.63 -6.82 -13.14
C ILE A 265 15.13 -7.83 -14.15
N ARG A 266 15.43 -7.42 -15.39
CA ARG A 266 15.94 -8.32 -16.44
C ARG A 266 17.33 -8.88 -16.11
N ALA A 267 18.25 -8.07 -15.61
CA ALA A 267 19.58 -8.52 -15.19
C ALA A 267 19.49 -9.58 -14.11
N SER A 268 18.55 -9.41 -13.19
CA SER A 268 18.27 -10.36 -12.13
C SER A 268 17.64 -11.67 -12.65
N SER A 269 16.77 -11.60 -13.66
CA SER A 269 16.15 -12.79 -14.27
C SER A 269 17.10 -13.56 -15.20
N ALA A 270 18.15 -12.91 -15.73
CA ALA A 270 19.15 -13.55 -16.61
C ALA A 270 20.19 -14.40 -15.84
N VAL A 271 20.20 -14.36 -14.51
CA VAL A 271 21.09 -15.17 -13.65
C VAL A 271 20.43 -16.53 -13.27
N MET A 272 19.19 -16.75 -13.68
CA MET A 272 18.48 -18.02 -13.58
C MET A 272 18.54 -18.81 -14.87
#